data_7f7f088986b9a408d0c86c303ea9ae6b
#
_entry.id   7f7f088986b9a408d0c86c303ea9ae6b
#
_cell.length_a   1.000
_cell.length_b   1.000
_cell.length_c   1.000
_cell.angle_alpha   90.00
_cell.angle_beta   90.00
_cell.angle_gamma   90.00
#
_symmetry.space_group_name_H-M   'P 1'
#
loop_
_entity.id
_entity.type
_entity.pdbx_description
1 polymer ?
#
loop_
_entity_poly.entity_id
_entity_poly.type
_entity_poly.pdbx_seq_one_letter_code
_entity_poly.pdbx_strand_id
1 'polypeptide(L)'
;GNPDMVYKFSSTSKISFPGSGIAAMAASDANLKDIRNMMKVQTIGHDKVNQLRHVRFFKDIHGIVEHMKKHADILRPKFETVLEVLDKELGGLEIGSWIAPRGGYFISFDALDGCAKAIVAKAKEAGVVLTGAGATFPYGKDPHDSNIRIAPSYPTPEELSVAAEIFVLS
;
A
#
# COMPACT_ATOMS: atom_id res chain seq x y z
N GLY A 1 -4.23 -8.01 -29.18
CA GLY A 1 -4.73 -8.99 -28.21
C GLY A 1 -6.25 -8.97 -28.11
N ASN A 2 -6.84 -9.96 -27.44
CA ASN A 2 -8.28 -10.02 -27.25
C ASN A 2 -8.69 -9.08 -26.08
N PRO A 3 -9.47 -7.99 -26.32
CA PRO A 3 -9.87 -7.05 -25.28
C PRO A 3 -10.78 -7.69 -24.22
N ASP A 4 -11.44 -8.81 -24.51
CA ASP A 4 -12.33 -9.51 -23.59
C ASP A 4 -11.57 -10.24 -22.46
N MET A 5 -10.24 -10.36 -22.59
CA MET A 5 -9.38 -10.97 -21.57
C MET A 5 -8.86 -9.96 -20.53
N VAL A 6 -9.24 -8.68 -20.63
CA VAL A 6 -8.66 -7.64 -19.79
C VAL A 6 -9.73 -6.87 -19.01
N TYR A 7 -9.55 -6.80 -17.70
CA TYR A 7 -10.29 -5.92 -16.80
C TYR A 7 -9.31 -4.96 -16.12
N LYS A 8 -9.63 -3.68 -16.09
CA LYS A 8 -8.86 -2.63 -15.42
C LYS A 8 -9.66 -2.07 -14.26
N PHE A 9 -9.05 -2.05 -13.08
CA PHE A 9 -9.67 -1.50 -11.88
C PHE A 9 -8.88 -0.30 -11.38
N SER A 10 -9.57 0.69 -10.85
CA SER A 10 -8.98 1.84 -10.19
C SER A 10 -9.79 2.19 -8.95
N SER A 11 -9.15 2.73 -7.94
CA SER A 11 -9.79 3.15 -6.70
C SER A 11 -9.14 4.43 -6.16
N THR A 12 -9.95 5.29 -5.57
CA THR A 12 -9.48 6.50 -4.89
C THR A 12 -9.26 6.29 -3.39
N SER A 13 -9.40 5.07 -2.87
CA SER A 13 -9.35 4.77 -1.43
C SER A 13 -8.04 5.21 -0.76
N LYS A 14 -6.94 5.28 -1.52
CA LYS A 14 -5.62 5.69 -1.02
C LYS A 14 -5.24 7.14 -1.38
N ILE A 15 -6.06 7.84 -2.15
CA ILE A 15 -5.76 9.18 -2.67
C ILE A 15 -6.84 10.22 -2.43
N SER A 16 -8.03 9.83 -1.92
CA SER A 16 -9.12 10.77 -1.59
C SER A 16 -9.47 10.72 -0.11
N PHE A 17 -10.65 10.23 0.21
CA PHE A 17 -11.15 10.20 1.59
C PHE A 17 -11.07 8.79 2.17
N PRO A 18 -10.35 8.57 3.30
CA PRO A 18 -10.32 7.28 3.98
C PRO A 18 -11.72 6.77 4.30
N GLY A 19 -12.00 5.52 3.97
CA GLY A 19 -13.31 4.90 4.18
C GLY A 19 -14.45 5.39 3.26
N SER A 20 -14.19 6.36 2.39
CA SER A 20 -15.19 6.95 1.49
C SER A 20 -14.69 7.05 0.05
N GLY A 21 -13.76 6.18 -0.34
CA GLY A 21 -13.27 6.13 -1.71
C GLY A 21 -14.35 5.75 -2.72
N ILE A 22 -14.10 6.08 -3.99
CA ILE A 22 -14.84 5.59 -5.13
C ILE A 22 -13.94 4.68 -5.97
N ALA A 23 -14.54 3.76 -6.70
CA ALA A 23 -13.83 2.85 -7.59
C ALA A 23 -14.43 2.90 -9.00
N ALA A 24 -13.61 2.56 -9.96
CA ALA A 24 -14.01 2.46 -11.36
C ALA A 24 -13.43 1.18 -11.97
N MET A 25 -14.13 0.67 -12.96
CA MET A 25 -13.69 -0.47 -13.76
C MET A 25 -13.85 -0.13 -15.25
N ALA A 26 -12.88 -0.55 -16.03
CA ALA A 26 -12.94 -0.51 -17.48
C ALA A 26 -12.71 -1.92 -18.04
N ALA A 27 -13.47 -2.27 -19.07
CA ALA A 27 -13.39 -3.55 -19.77
C ALA A 27 -13.94 -3.37 -21.18
N SER A 28 -13.95 -4.44 -21.99
CA SER A 28 -14.65 -4.45 -23.28
C SER A 28 -16.15 -4.25 -23.12
N ASP A 29 -16.83 -3.85 -24.19
CA ASP A 29 -18.28 -3.65 -24.17
C ASP A 29 -19.03 -4.94 -23.84
N ALA A 30 -18.56 -6.10 -24.31
CA ALA A 30 -19.12 -7.39 -23.98
C ALA A 30 -19.05 -7.67 -22.48
N ASN A 31 -17.85 -7.54 -21.88
CA ASN A 31 -17.63 -7.71 -20.46
C ASN A 31 -18.42 -6.70 -19.61
N LEU A 32 -18.48 -5.43 -20.02
CA LEU A 32 -19.23 -4.40 -19.32
C LEU A 32 -20.74 -4.68 -19.35
N LYS A 33 -21.27 -5.26 -20.41
CA LYS A 33 -22.68 -5.66 -20.49
C LYS A 33 -23.01 -6.72 -19.43
N ASP A 34 -22.19 -7.75 -19.31
CA ASP A 34 -22.40 -8.83 -18.33
C ASP A 34 -22.25 -8.33 -16.90
N ILE A 35 -21.21 -7.53 -16.64
CA ILE A 35 -20.99 -6.94 -15.31
C ILE A 35 -22.14 -6.03 -14.90
N ARG A 36 -22.63 -5.17 -15.80
CA ARG A 36 -23.79 -4.31 -15.52
C ARG A 36 -25.03 -5.12 -15.17
N ASN A 37 -25.23 -6.28 -15.80
CA ASN A 37 -26.35 -7.16 -15.47
C ASN A 37 -26.21 -7.78 -14.07
N MET A 38 -25.01 -8.19 -13.68
CA MET A 38 -24.74 -8.67 -12.31
C MET A 38 -24.89 -7.54 -11.28
N MET A 39 -24.38 -6.36 -11.56
CA MET A 39 -24.45 -5.20 -10.66
C MET A 39 -25.90 -4.77 -10.38
N LYS A 40 -26.82 -4.91 -11.32
CA LYS A 40 -28.25 -4.61 -11.11
C LYS A 40 -28.88 -5.46 -10.01
N VAL A 41 -28.37 -6.66 -9.80
CA VAL A 41 -28.85 -7.58 -8.75
C VAL A 41 -28.17 -7.31 -7.41
N GLN A 42 -26.90 -6.91 -7.43
CA GLN A 42 -26.13 -6.61 -6.21
C GLN A 42 -26.53 -5.28 -5.59
N THR A 43 -26.76 -4.26 -6.41
CA THR A 43 -27.12 -2.91 -5.97
C THR A 43 -27.94 -2.22 -7.05
N ILE A 44 -29.03 -1.57 -6.65
CA ILE A 44 -29.86 -0.76 -7.56
C ILE A 44 -29.09 0.47 -8.06
N GLY A 45 -28.18 0.98 -7.25
CA GLY A 45 -27.30 2.10 -7.59
C GLY A 45 -26.19 2.27 -6.57
N HIS A 46 -25.12 2.92 -7.01
CA HIS A 46 -24.01 3.27 -6.14
C HIS A 46 -24.29 4.56 -5.38
N ASP A 47 -23.50 4.82 -4.31
CA ASP A 47 -23.59 6.04 -3.51
C ASP A 47 -23.25 7.28 -4.36
N LYS A 48 -24.28 7.89 -4.91
CA LYS A 48 -24.17 9.10 -5.74
C LYS A 48 -23.79 10.33 -4.92
N VAL A 49 -24.14 10.35 -3.63
CA VAL A 49 -23.76 11.45 -2.72
C VAL A 49 -22.25 11.45 -2.53
N ASN A 50 -21.64 10.30 -2.33
CA ASN A 50 -20.20 10.16 -2.24
C ASN A 50 -19.51 10.52 -3.56
N GLN A 51 -20.04 10.08 -4.69
CA GLN A 51 -19.52 10.48 -6.01
C GLN A 51 -19.58 12.01 -6.20
N LEU A 52 -20.71 12.64 -5.86
CA LEU A 52 -20.87 14.09 -5.96
C LEU A 52 -19.93 14.84 -5.01
N ARG A 53 -19.67 14.31 -3.80
CA ARG A 53 -18.66 14.85 -2.88
C ARG A 53 -17.29 14.92 -3.53
N HIS A 54 -16.85 13.83 -4.19
CA HIS A 54 -15.58 13.80 -4.91
C HIS A 54 -15.55 14.85 -6.03
N VAL A 55 -16.58 14.92 -6.84
CA VAL A 55 -16.67 15.90 -7.94
C VAL A 55 -16.63 17.34 -7.42
N ARG A 56 -17.36 17.65 -6.37
CA ARG A 56 -17.40 19.01 -5.80
C ARG A 56 -16.10 19.41 -5.10
N PHE A 57 -15.45 18.45 -4.43
CA PHE A 57 -14.22 18.72 -3.68
C PHE A 57 -13.01 18.85 -4.60
N PHE A 58 -12.81 17.88 -5.50
CA PHE A 58 -11.64 17.85 -6.38
C PHE A 58 -11.82 18.67 -7.64
N LYS A 59 -13.05 18.83 -8.13
CA LYS A 59 -13.44 19.49 -9.37
C LYS A 59 -12.90 18.79 -10.61
N ASP A 60 -11.58 18.60 -10.69
CA ASP A 60 -10.87 17.99 -11.82
C ASP A 60 -9.63 17.22 -11.35
N ILE A 61 -8.83 16.72 -12.31
CA ILE A 61 -7.60 15.98 -12.05
C ILE A 61 -6.54 16.83 -11.30
N HIS A 62 -6.50 18.14 -11.51
CA HIS A 62 -5.56 19.02 -10.82
C HIS A 62 -5.87 19.07 -9.32
N GLY A 63 -7.16 19.15 -8.95
CA GLY A 63 -7.58 19.08 -7.56
C GLY A 63 -7.19 17.78 -6.88
N ILE A 64 -7.26 16.66 -7.60
CA ILE A 64 -6.79 15.36 -7.09
C ILE A 64 -5.27 15.39 -6.86
N VAL A 65 -4.49 15.88 -7.83
CA VAL A 65 -3.03 15.95 -7.73
C VAL A 65 -2.60 16.84 -6.56
N GLU A 66 -3.22 18.01 -6.39
CA GLU A 66 -2.92 18.90 -5.27
C GLU A 66 -3.26 18.27 -3.90
N HIS A 67 -4.33 17.51 -3.84
CA HIS A 67 -4.67 16.75 -2.62
C HIS A 67 -3.65 15.65 -2.33
N MET A 68 -3.19 14.92 -3.36
CA MET A 68 -2.15 13.91 -3.23
C MET A 68 -0.81 14.50 -2.74
N LYS A 69 -0.46 15.72 -3.18
CA LYS A 69 0.74 16.43 -2.67
C LYS A 69 0.65 16.66 -1.17
N LYS A 70 -0.49 17.08 -0.65
CA LYS A 70 -0.70 17.25 0.80
C LYS A 70 -0.55 15.96 1.57
N HIS A 71 -1.01 14.83 1.02
CA HIS A 71 -0.76 13.52 1.61
C HIS A 71 0.73 13.15 1.56
N ALA A 72 1.41 13.46 0.46
CA ALA A 72 2.85 13.23 0.35
C ALA A 72 3.66 14.02 1.37
N ASP A 73 3.27 15.26 1.67
CA ASP A 73 3.93 16.08 2.69
C ASP A 73 3.82 15.49 4.11
N ILE A 74 2.71 14.78 4.39
CA ILE A 74 2.50 14.07 5.65
C ILE A 74 3.28 12.74 5.69
N LEU A 75 3.34 12.02 4.56
CA LEU A 75 3.94 10.70 4.50
C LEU A 75 5.45 10.72 4.33
N ARG A 76 5.98 11.68 3.57
CA ARG A 76 7.40 11.76 3.24
C ARG A 76 8.33 11.66 4.46
N PRO A 77 8.19 12.49 5.53
CA PRO A 77 9.08 12.40 6.69
C PRO A 77 9.01 11.03 7.37
N LYS A 78 7.85 10.37 7.35
CA LYS A 78 7.68 9.03 7.91
C LYS A 78 8.46 7.97 7.14
N PHE A 79 8.47 8.06 5.82
CA PHE A 79 9.24 7.15 4.96
C PHE A 79 10.74 7.42 5.09
N GLU A 80 11.13 8.70 5.07
CA GLU A 80 12.53 9.12 5.23
C GLU A 80 13.10 8.60 6.54
N THR A 81 12.39 8.73 7.67
CA THR A 81 12.83 8.19 8.98
C THR A 81 13.15 6.70 8.92
N VAL A 82 12.28 5.89 8.31
CA VAL A 82 12.53 4.44 8.23
C VAL A 82 13.70 4.13 7.29
N LEU A 83 13.76 4.77 6.12
CA LEU A 83 14.82 4.56 5.15
C LEU A 83 16.18 4.96 5.70
N GLU A 84 16.27 6.08 6.42
CA GLU A 84 17.52 6.53 7.07
C GLU A 84 18.02 5.51 8.09
N VAL A 85 17.15 4.90 8.89
CA VAL A 85 17.56 3.85 9.83
C VAL A 85 18.02 2.60 9.09
N LEU A 86 17.31 2.17 8.05
CA LEU A 86 17.72 1.02 7.23
C LEU A 86 19.09 1.26 6.58
N ASP A 87 19.27 2.42 5.96
CA ASP A 87 20.52 2.77 5.29
C ASP A 87 21.69 2.86 6.27
N LYS A 88 21.47 3.44 7.45
CA LYS A 88 22.48 3.60 8.49
C LYS A 88 22.90 2.27 9.13
N GLU A 89 21.94 1.44 9.49
CA GLU A 89 22.19 0.24 10.30
C GLU A 89 22.43 -1.03 9.45
N LEU A 90 21.83 -1.12 8.25
CA LEU A 90 21.95 -2.30 7.38
C LEU A 90 22.70 -2.01 6.08
N GLY A 91 22.93 -0.74 5.75
CA GLY A 91 23.63 -0.35 4.53
C GLY A 91 25.01 -0.97 4.43
N GLY A 92 25.28 -1.67 3.31
CA GLY A 92 26.58 -2.31 3.06
C GLY A 92 26.84 -3.63 3.80
N LEU A 93 25.89 -4.12 4.63
CA LEU A 93 26.02 -5.42 5.32
C LEU A 93 25.63 -6.63 4.47
N GLU A 94 24.96 -6.39 3.34
CA GLU A 94 24.48 -7.43 2.41
C GLU A 94 23.52 -8.48 3.05
N ILE A 95 22.89 -8.14 4.18
CA ILE A 95 21.94 -9.02 4.90
C ILE A 95 20.48 -8.69 4.60
N GLY A 96 20.23 -7.66 3.82
CA GLY A 96 18.91 -7.26 3.35
C GLY A 96 19.01 -6.22 2.25
N SER A 97 17.90 -6.05 1.52
CA SER A 97 17.77 -5.04 0.49
C SER A 97 16.38 -4.39 0.55
N TRP A 98 16.29 -3.15 0.14
CA TRP A 98 15.02 -2.41 0.13
C TRP A 98 14.98 -1.44 -1.03
N ILE A 99 13.75 -1.10 -1.43
CA ILE A 99 13.52 -0.13 -2.47
C ILE A 99 12.98 1.15 -1.82
N ALA A 100 13.66 2.27 -2.03
CA ALA A 100 13.13 3.58 -1.65
C ALA A 100 11.97 3.95 -2.58
N PRO A 101 10.70 3.94 -2.10
CA PRO A 101 9.56 4.13 -2.97
C PRO A 101 9.41 5.62 -3.34
N ARG A 102 9.03 5.87 -4.60
CA ARG A 102 8.67 7.22 -5.08
C ARG A 102 7.22 7.61 -4.79
N GLY A 103 6.46 6.71 -4.19
CA GLY A 103 5.06 6.90 -3.84
C GLY A 103 4.46 5.62 -3.27
N GLY A 104 3.19 5.66 -2.91
CA GLY A 104 2.51 4.54 -2.27
C GLY A 104 2.60 4.58 -0.75
N TYR A 105 2.37 3.43 -0.10
CA TYR A 105 2.21 3.32 1.35
C TYR A 105 3.14 2.30 1.99
N PHE A 106 4.05 1.70 1.22
CA PHE A 106 4.86 0.59 1.68
C PHE A 106 6.31 0.70 1.22
N ILE A 107 7.22 0.22 2.06
CA ILE A 107 8.60 -0.11 1.71
C ILE A 107 8.64 -1.64 1.59
N SER A 108 9.15 -2.15 0.47
CA SER A 108 9.46 -3.57 0.30
C SER A 108 10.88 -3.82 0.80
N PHE A 109 11.00 -4.69 1.77
CA PHE A 109 12.27 -5.13 2.33
C PHE A 109 12.44 -6.62 2.07
N ASP A 110 13.56 -7.03 1.55
CA ASP A 110 13.92 -8.42 1.33
C ASP A 110 15.12 -8.78 2.24
N ALA A 111 14.87 -9.64 3.22
CA ALA A 111 15.89 -10.23 4.10
C ALA A 111 16.59 -11.39 3.40
N LEU A 112 17.53 -12.02 4.07
CA LEU A 112 18.10 -13.30 3.65
C LEU A 112 17.00 -14.38 3.58
N ASP A 113 17.16 -15.34 2.67
CA ASP A 113 16.23 -16.44 2.49
C ASP A 113 15.98 -17.19 3.80
N GLY A 114 14.71 -17.45 4.11
CA GLY A 114 14.27 -18.15 5.31
C GLY A 114 14.16 -17.26 6.57
N CYS A 115 14.40 -15.96 6.48
CA CYS A 115 14.49 -15.08 7.65
C CYS A 115 13.23 -14.24 7.92
N ALA A 116 12.36 -13.98 6.93
CA ALA A 116 11.29 -13.02 7.07
C ALA A 116 10.31 -13.32 8.22
N LYS A 117 9.90 -14.57 8.38
CA LYS A 117 9.00 -14.96 9.48
C LYS A 117 9.63 -14.81 10.85
N ALA A 118 10.93 -15.14 10.97
CA ALA A 118 11.67 -15.01 12.22
C ALA A 118 11.82 -13.53 12.62
N ILE A 119 12.17 -12.66 11.66
CA ILE A 119 12.28 -11.22 11.86
C ILE A 119 10.93 -10.64 12.32
N VAL A 120 9.83 -10.95 11.62
CA VAL A 120 8.50 -10.47 11.98
C VAL A 120 8.06 -10.94 13.37
N ALA A 121 8.41 -12.20 13.74
CA ALA A 121 8.11 -12.74 15.06
C ALA A 121 8.89 -12.02 16.18
N LYS A 122 10.20 -11.82 15.99
CA LYS A 122 11.06 -11.11 16.97
C LYS A 122 10.67 -9.64 17.12
N ALA A 123 10.41 -8.95 16.00
CA ALA A 123 9.91 -7.57 16.06
C ALA A 123 8.61 -7.47 16.85
N LYS A 124 7.70 -8.43 16.68
CA LYS A 124 6.45 -8.50 17.44
C LYS A 124 6.67 -8.75 18.95
N GLU A 125 7.60 -9.63 19.31
CA GLU A 125 7.98 -9.86 20.72
C GLU A 125 8.53 -8.59 21.36
N ALA A 126 9.25 -7.78 20.59
CA ALA A 126 9.76 -6.48 21.02
C ALA A 126 8.73 -5.33 20.93
N GLY A 127 7.48 -5.62 20.54
CA GLY A 127 6.37 -4.66 20.51
C GLY A 127 6.12 -3.99 19.15
N VAL A 128 6.85 -4.36 18.09
CA VAL A 128 6.67 -3.83 16.75
C VAL A 128 5.84 -4.79 15.89
N VAL A 129 4.61 -4.40 15.58
CA VAL A 129 3.69 -5.23 14.79
C VAL A 129 3.80 -4.87 13.31
N LEU A 130 4.31 -5.78 12.53
CA LEU A 130 4.42 -5.70 11.07
C LEU A 130 3.31 -6.47 10.37
N THR A 131 3.13 -6.24 9.07
CA THR A 131 2.32 -7.14 8.24
C THR A 131 2.98 -8.52 8.23
N GLY A 132 2.19 -9.59 8.32
CA GLY A 132 2.73 -10.96 8.33
C GLY A 132 3.61 -11.25 7.11
N ALA A 133 4.70 -11.97 7.33
CA ALA A 133 5.59 -12.41 6.25
C ALA A 133 4.81 -13.21 5.20
N GLY A 134 5.15 -13.01 3.93
CA GLY A 134 4.46 -13.63 2.80
C GLY A 134 3.18 -12.92 2.34
N ALA A 135 2.72 -11.85 3.02
CA ALA A 135 1.49 -11.12 2.66
C ALA A 135 1.52 -10.46 1.26
N THR A 136 2.69 -10.32 0.67
CA THR A 136 2.89 -9.79 -0.69
C THR A 136 2.77 -10.85 -1.79
N PHE A 137 2.68 -12.11 -1.42
CA PHE A 137 2.62 -13.26 -2.33
C PHE A 137 1.23 -13.88 -2.37
N PRO A 138 0.85 -14.53 -3.51
CA PRO A 138 -0.38 -15.30 -3.60
C PRO A 138 -0.45 -16.37 -2.49
N TYR A 139 -1.64 -16.51 -1.91
CA TYR A 139 -1.89 -17.46 -0.80
C TYR A 139 -1.04 -17.24 0.45
N GLY A 140 -0.38 -16.08 0.59
CA GLY A 140 0.50 -15.79 1.73
C GLY A 140 1.77 -16.64 1.76
N LYS A 141 2.18 -17.18 0.63
CA LYS A 141 3.34 -18.07 0.52
C LYS A 141 4.46 -17.40 -0.27
N ASP A 142 5.45 -16.90 0.44
CA ASP A 142 6.72 -16.46 -0.12
C ASP A 142 7.63 -17.70 -0.26
N PRO A 143 8.07 -18.09 -1.48
CA PRO A 143 8.94 -19.24 -1.68
C PRO A 143 10.30 -19.10 -1.00
N HIS A 144 10.80 -17.88 -0.83
CA HIS A 144 12.09 -17.59 -0.22
C HIS A 144 11.99 -17.21 1.26
N ASP A 145 10.79 -16.96 1.78
CA ASP A 145 10.60 -16.45 3.14
C ASP A 145 11.51 -15.24 3.45
N SER A 146 11.57 -14.29 2.53
CA SER A 146 12.49 -13.15 2.55
C SER A 146 11.76 -11.80 2.58
N ASN A 147 10.58 -11.69 1.98
CA ASN A 147 9.93 -10.41 1.79
C ASN A 147 9.09 -9.96 2.98
N ILE A 148 9.35 -8.73 3.43
CA ILE A 148 8.63 -8.05 4.50
C ILE A 148 8.10 -6.71 3.97
N ARG A 149 6.83 -6.45 4.19
CA ARG A 149 6.18 -5.19 3.86
C ARG A 149 6.13 -4.27 5.06
N ILE A 150 6.88 -3.17 5.02
CA ILE A 150 6.87 -2.14 6.06
C ILE A 150 5.87 -1.04 5.67
N ALA A 151 5.00 -0.65 6.60
CA ALA A 151 3.93 0.33 6.40
C ALA A 151 4.08 1.51 7.37
N PRO A 152 4.88 2.54 7.06
CA PRO A 152 5.19 3.63 7.98
C PRO A 152 4.10 4.71 8.08
N SER A 153 2.93 4.51 7.50
CA SER A 153 1.92 5.57 7.33
C SER A 153 1.19 5.98 8.62
N TYR A 154 1.04 5.09 9.61
CA TYR A 154 0.23 5.35 10.80
C TYR A 154 1.02 6.01 11.95
N PRO A 155 2.17 5.49 12.44
CA PRO A 155 2.86 6.05 13.59
C PRO A 155 3.46 7.45 13.32
N THR A 156 3.87 8.14 14.36
CA THR A 156 4.64 9.39 14.25
C THR A 156 6.07 9.12 13.78
N PRO A 157 6.83 10.10 13.28
CA PRO A 157 8.25 9.91 12.96
C PRO A 157 9.09 9.43 14.14
N GLU A 158 8.80 9.90 15.36
CA GLU A 158 9.48 9.51 16.57
C GLU A 158 9.24 8.03 16.93
N GLU A 159 7.99 7.58 16.84
CA GLU A 159 7.62 6.18 17.02
C GLU A 159 8.24 5.29 15.92
N LEU A 160 8.31 5.79 14.68
CA LEU A 160 8.91 5.08 13.55
C LEU A 160 10.42 4.91 13.71
N SER A 161 11.12 5.91 14.27
CA SER A 161 12.56 5.78 14.55
C SER A 161 12.82 4.60 15.48
N VAL A 162 12.11 4.54 16.62
CA VAL A 162 12.23 3.43 17.58
C VAL A 162 11.81 2.10 16.96
N ALA A 163 10.71 2.08 16.23
CA ALA A 163 10.23 0.84 15.60
C ALA A 163 11.20 0.32 14.52
N ALA A 164 11.83 1.21 13.76
CA ALA A 164 12.83 0.84 12.77
C ALA A 164 14.13 0.34 13.43
N GLU A 165 14.57 0.95 14.52
CA GLU A 165 15.71 0.46 15.32
C GLU A 165 15.47 -0.95 15.88
N ILE A 166 14.26 -1.22 16.38
CA ILE A 166 13.86 -2.56 16.82
C ILE A 166 13.85 -3.54 15.65
N PHE A 167 13.32 -3.11 14.51
CA PHE A 167 13.25 -3.95 13.30
C PHE A 167 14.64 -4.38 12.82
N VAL A 168 15.62 -3.48 12.77
CA VAL A 168 16.99 -3.81 12.31
C VAL A 168 17.74 -4.73 13.27
N LEU A 169 17.34 -4.78 14.55
CA LEU A 169 17.89 -5.70 15.55
C LEU A 169 17.20 -7.07 15.59
N SER A 170 16.10 -7.23 14.86
CA SER A 170 15.28 -8.44 14.88
C SER A 170 15.77 -9.47 13.88
#